data_227c317147cfca2428f9a5cbdfa84c2c
#
_entry.id   227c317147cfca2428f9a5cbdfa84c2c
#
_cell.length_a   1.000
_cell.length_b   1.000
_cell.length_c   1.000
_cell.angle_alpha   90.00
_cell.angle_beta   90.00
_cell.angle_gamma   90.00
#
_symmetry.space_group_name_H-M   'P 1'
#
loop_
_entity.id
_entity.type
_entity.pdbx_description
1 polymer ?
#
loop_
_entity_poly.entity_id
_entity_poly.type
_entity_poly.pdbx_seq_one_letter_code
_entity_poly.pdbx_strand_id
1 'polypeptide(L)'
;MPDFIYDKKVYYNPVEFAMDRIGGTWKMPILWRLREKTLRYSDLKKDLPHITHKMLSSVLRDLEKEGFVTRKVYPVVPPKVEYTITKRGLKAIPVIETIRKYGADLMKELGVKVQESK
;
A
#
# COMPACT_ATOMS: atom_id res chain seq x y z
N MET A 1 22.62 -4.53 -14.71
CA MET A 1 22.60 -3.14 -14.21
C MET A 1 23.58 -3.01 -13.06
N PRO A 2 24.38 -1.97 -13.03
CA PRO A 2 25.27 -1.75 -11.89
C PRO A 2 24.48 -1.42 -10.63
N ASP A 3 25.09 -1.70 -9.49
CA ASP A 3 24.53 -1.37 -8.19
C ASP A 3 24.39 0.14 -8.05
N PHE A 4 23.44 0.56 -7.22
CA PHE A 4 23.23 1.98 -6.95
C PHE A 4 22.87 2.20 -5.47
N ILE A 5 23.07 3.43 -5.03
CA ILE A 5 22.82 3.81 -3.64
C ILE A 5 21.68 4.82 -3.58
N TYR A 6 20.73 4.58 -2.69
CA TYR A 6 19.67 5.52 -2.39
C TYR A 6 19.41 5.51 -0.88
N ASP A 7 19.40 6.69 -0.26
CA ASP A 7 19.17 6.87 1.17
C ASP A 7 20.06 5.92 2.00
N LYS A 8 21.37 5.92 1.69
CA LYS A 8 22.41 5.14 2.38
C LYS A 8 22.29 3.61 2.23
N LYS A 9 21.39 3.13 1.38
CA LYS A 9 21.26 1.70 1.11
C LYS A 9 21.73 1.38 -0.30
N VAL A 10 22.45 0.27 -0.43
CA VAL A 10 22.91 -0.25 -1.73
C VAL A 10 21.81 -1.16 -2.30
N TYR A 11 21.48 -0.92 -3.56
CA TYR A 11 20.51 -1.75 -4.30
C TYR A 11 21.19 -2.40 -5.48
N TYR A 12 20.75 -3.59 -5.81
CA TYR A 12 21.34 -4.40 -6.87
C TYR A 12 20.49 -4.43 -8.14
N ASN A 13 19.21 -4.05 -8.06
CA ASN A 13 18.32 -4.02 -9.23
C ASN A 13 17.05 -3.19 -8.93
N PRO A 14 16.34 -2.76 -10.01
CA PRO A 14 15.11 -1.96 -9.83
C PRO A 14 13.97 -2.67 -9.10
N VAL A 15 13.88 -3.99 -9.17
CA VAL A 15 12.82 -4.74 -8.46
C VAL A 15 13.01 -4.60 -6.96
N GLU A 16 14.22 -4.80 -6.47
CA GLU A 16 14.55 -4.61 -5.05
C GLU A 16 14.20 -3.20 -4.58
N PHE A 17 14.55 -2.20 -5.40
CA PHE A 17 14.25 -0.81 -5.08
C PHE A 17 12.74 -0.55 -4.97
N ALA A 18 11.98 -1.03 -5.95
CA ALA A 18 10.52 -0.89 -5.95
C ALA A 18 9.89 -1.62 -4.75
N MET A 19 10.37 -2.82 -4.42
CA MET A 19 9.83 -3.60 -3.31
C MET A 19 10.10 -2.92 -1.97
N ASP A 20 11.20 -2.20 -1.81
CA ASP A 20 11.44 -1.39 -0.61
C ASP A 20 10.44 -0.23 -0.50
N ARG A 21 9.98 0.31 -1.64
CA ARG A 21 9.05 1.44 -1.64
C ARG A 21 7.61 1.01 -1.40
N ILE A 22 7.16 -0.06 -2.06
CA ILE A 22 5.75 -0.47 -2.03
C ILE A 22 5.54 -1.94 -1.63
N GLY A 23 6.59 -2.67 -1.34
CA GLY A 23 6.50 -4.08 -0.97
C GLY A 23 6.02 -4.30 0.46
N GLY A 24 6.04 -5.55 0.87
CA GLY A 24 5.53 -5.98 2.16
C GLY A 24 4.06 -6.34 2.09
N THR A 25 3.50 -6.70 3.24
CA THR A 25 2.14 -7.22 3.33
C THR A 25 1.06 -6.17 3.09
N TRP A 26 1.30 -4.91 3.50
CA TRP A 26 0.21 -3.95 3.66
C TRP A 26 0.22 -2.74 2.73
N LYS A 27 1.39 -2.36 2.18
CA LYS A 27 1.48 -1.13 1.36
C LYS A 27 0.62 -1.22 0.10
N MET A 28 0.75 -2.30 -0.67
CA MET A 28 -0.04 -2.46 -1.89
C MET A 28 -1.55 -2.55 -1.61
N PRO A 29 -2.01 -3.32 -0.62
CA PRO A 29 -3.45 -3.32 -0.27
C PRO A 29 -3.99 -1.94 0.11
N ILE A 30 -3.21 -1.14 0.82
CA ILE A 30 -3.63 0.22 1.20
C ILE A 30 -3.72 1.12 -0.03
N LEU A 31 -2.68 1.13 -0.88
CA LEU A 31 -2.69 1.93 -2.11
C LEU A 31 -3.85 1.51 -3.02
N TRP A 32 -4.11 0.22 -3.12
CA TRP A 32 -5.22 -0.29 -3.92
C TRP A 32 -6.56 0.28 -3.45
N ARG A 33 -6.80 0.34 -2.14
CA ARG A 33 -8.03 0.91 -1.58
C ARG A 33 -8.17 2.40 -1.82
N LEU A 34 -7.05 3.11 -1.90
CA LEU A 34 -7.03 4.56 -2.11
C LEU A 34 -7.09 4.95 -3.60
N ARG A 35 -7.06 4.00 -4.52
CA ARG A 35 -6.93 4.30 -5.95
C ARG A 35 -8.08 5.14 -6.53
N GLU A 36 -9.26 5.07 -5.94
CA GLU A 36 -10.45 5.73 -6.49
C GLU A 36 -10.98 6.87 -5.63
N LYS A 37 -10.65 6.88 -4.33
CA LYS A 37 -11.19 7.90 -3.42
C LYS A 37 -10.34 8.08 -2.18
N THR A 38 -10.46 9.25 -1.59
CA THR A 38 -9.91 9.56 -0.27
C THR A 38 -10.63 8.73 0.78
N LEU A 39 -9.87 8.15 1.72
CA LEU A 39 -10.40 7.34 2.80
C LEU A 39 -9.90 7.86 4.13
N ARG A 40 -10.72 7.71 5.16
CA ARG A 40 -10.32 8.01 6.53
C ARG A 40 -9.49 6.86 7.09
N TYR A 41 -8.68 7.16 8.09
CA TYR A 41 -7.95 6.14 8.84
C TYR A 41 -8.91 5.03 9.31
N SER A 42 -10.06 5.40 9.86
CA SER A 42 -11.05 4.43 10.35
C SER A 42 -11.60 3.52 9.25
N ASP A 43 -11.78 4.06 8.03
CA ASP A 43 -12.22 3.25 6.88
C ASP A 43 -11.17 2.22 6.50
N LEU A 44 -9.90 2.63 6.46
CA LEU A 44 -8.79 1.72 6.16
C LEU A 44 -8.68 0.62 7.21
N LYS A 45 -8.79 0.97 8.48
CA LYS A 45 -8.73 0.01 9.58
C LYS A 45 -9.88 -1.01 9.49
N LYS A 46 -11.06 -0.53 9.13
CA LYS A 46 -12.24 -1.38 8.97
C LYS A 46 -12.09 -2.34 7.79
N ASP A 47 -11.54 -1.84 6.67
CA ASP A 47 -11.33 -2.64 5.46
C ASP A 47 -10.20 -3.66 5.62
N LEU A 48 -9.30 -3.43 6.57
CA LEU A 48 -8.14 -4.26 6.85
C LEU A 48 -8.17 -4.74 8.31
N PRO A 49 -9.13 -5.61 8.67
CA PRO A 49 -9.34 -5.96 10.09
C PRO A 49 -8.18 -6.69 10.74
N HIS A 50 -7.30 -7.32 9.95
CA HIS A 50 -6.15 -8.07 10.49
C HIS A 50 -4.92 -7.22 10.76
N ILE A 51 -4.89 -5.97 10.29
CA ILE A 51 -3.77 -5.09 10.58
C ILE A 51 -3.95 -4.46 11.97
N THR A 52 -2.87 -4.36 12.73
CA THR A 52 -2.92 -3.67 14.03
C THR A 52 -2.90 -2.16 13.80
N HIS A 53 -3.39 -1.39 14.78
CA HIS A 53 -3.30 0.08 14.73
C HIS A 53 -1.86 0.55 14.60
N LYS A 54 -0.95 -0.08 15.33
CA LYS A 54 0.47 0.25 15.27
C LYS A 54 1.03 0.04 13.87
N MET A 55 0.71 -1.08 13.24
CA MET A 55 1.19 -1.40 11.90
C MET A 55 0.57 -0.47 10.86
N LEU A 56 -0.75 -0.24 10.93
CA LEU A 56 -1.42 0.67 9.97
C LEU A 56 -0.83 2.07 10.06
N SER A 57 -0.63 2.61 11.26
CA SER A 57 -0.03 3.93 11.45
C SER A 57 1.39 3.97 10.89
N SER A 58 2.18 2.93 11.11
CA SER A 58 3.55 2.83 10.61
C SER A 58 3.60 2.79 9.09
N VAL A 59 2.77 1.96 8.48
CA VAL A 59 2.73 1.80 7.01
C VAL A 59 2.26 3.10 6.34
N LEU A 60 1.23 3.73 6.88
CA LEU A 60 0.73 5.01 6.36
C LEU A 60 1.78 6.12 6.47
N ARG A 61 2.54 6.15 7.57
CA ARG A 61 3.63 7.10 7.75
C ARG A 61 4.71 6.89 6.70
N ASP A 62 5.07 5.65 6.42
CA ASP A 62 6.06 5.33 5.39
C ASP A 62 5.58 5.75 4.00
N LEU A 63 4.32 5.46 3.67
CA LEU A 63 3.73 5.84 2.38
C LEU A 63 3.68 7.36 2.22
N GLU A 64 3.36 8.07 3.28
CA GLU A 64 3.35 9.54 3.28
C GLU A 64 4.76 10.09 3.10
N LYS A 65 5.72 9.58 3.86
CA LYS A 65 7.13 9.99 3.79
C LYS A 65 7.71 9.79 2.39
N GLU A 66 7.37 8.68 1.76
CA GLU A 66 7.83 8.36 0.40
C GLU A 66 7.02 9.06 -0.70
N GLY A 67 6.00 9.81 -0.33
CA GLY A 67 5.22 10.61 -1.28
C GLY A 67 4.16 9.84 -2.06
N PHE A 68 3.74 8.68 -1.59
CA PHE A 68 2.69 7.89 -2.25
C PHE A 68 1.29 8.30 -1.82
N VAL A 69 1.16 8.87 -0.62
CA VAL A 69 -0.11 9.38 -0.10
C VAL A 69 0.11 10.72 0.58
N THR A 70 -0.97 11.50 0.68
CA THR A 70 -1.01 12.70 1.52
C THR A 70 -1.96 12.44 2.69
N ARG A 71 -1.67 13.09 3.80
CA ARG A 71 -2.46 12.98 5.02
C ARG A 71 -3.02 14.35 5.36
N LYS A 72 -4.32 14.41 5.67
CA LYS A 72 -4.97 15.64 6.09
C LYS A 72 -5.69 15.42 7.41
N VAL A 73 -5.38 16.27 8.38
CA VAL A 73 -6.02 16.24 9.70
C VAL A 73 -7.02 17.38 9.78
N TYR A 74 -8.25 17.05 10.19
CA TYR A 74 -9.30 18.06 10.40
C TYR A 74 -9.44 18.30 11.91
N PRO A 75 -9.42 19.58 12.35
CA PRO A 75 -9.54 19.93 13.77
C PRO A 75 -10.99 19.89 14.24
N VAL A 76 -11.62 18.75 14.14
CA VAL A 76 -12.99 18.51 14.60
C VAL A 76 -12.98 17.51 15.76
N VAL A 77 -14.12 17.33 16.43
CA VAL A 77 -14.26 16.39 17.55
C VAL A 77 -15.31 15.35 17.17
N PRO A 78 -14.93 14.05 17.08
CA PRO A 78 -13.56 13.51 17.19
C PRO A 78 -12.71 13.91 16.01
N PRO A 79 -11.35 13.86 16.13
CA PRO A 79 -10.45 14.21 15.04
C PRO A 79 -10.70 13.33 13.82
N LYS A 80 -10.61 13.94 12.64
CA LYS A 80 -10.77 13.25 11.37
C LYS A 80 -9.45 13.29 10.62
N VAL A 81 -8.95 12.13 10.20
CA VAL A 81 -7.72 12.00 9.44
C VAL A 81 -8.03 11.31 8.12
N GLU A 82 -7.71 11.96 7.02
CA GLU A 82 -7.94 11.45 5.67
C GLU A 82 -6.66 11.22 4.93
N TYR A 83 -6.65 10.18 4.08
CA TYR A 83 -5.53 9.83 3.23
C TYR A 83 -5.97 9.84 1.77
N THR A 84 -5.14 10.47 0.93
CA THR A 84 -5.39 10.58 -0.52
C THR A 84 -4.16 10.09 -1.25
N ILE A 85 -4.37 9.28 -2.29
CA ILE A 85 -3.27 8.79 -3.13
C ILE A 85 -2.74 9.94 -3.98
N THR A 86 -1.42 10.00 -4.16
CA THR A 86 -0.75 11.01 -4.98
C THR A 86 -0.57 10.49 -6.42
N LYS A 87 -0.07 11.36 -7.31
CA LYS A 87 0.31 10.94 -8.66
C LYS A 87 1.34 9.82 -8.63
N ARG A 88 2.31 9.90 -7.71
CA ARG A 88 3.31 8.83 -7.53
C ARG A 88 2.62 7.52 -7.13
N GLY A 89 1.69 7.58 -6.19
CA GLY A 89 0.92 6.41 -5.78
C GLY A 89 0.07 5.84 -6.91
N LEU A 90 -0.56 6.69 -7.71
CA LEU A 90 -1.37 6.26 -8.85
C LEU A 90 -0.53 5.50 -9.89
N LYS A 91 0.73 5.87 -10.08
CA LYS A 91 1.64 5.16 -10.99
C LYS A 91 1.94 3.73 -10.52
N ALA A 92 1.81 3.47 -9.23
CA ALA A 92 2.00 2.12 -8.69
C ALA A 92 0.78 1.22 -8.92
N ILE A 93 -0.41 1.78 -9.17
CA ILE A 93 -1.63 0.99 -9.33
C ILE A 93 -1.57 -0.03 -10.47
N PRO A 94 -1.08 0.30 -11.67
CA PRO A 94 -0.94 -0.71 -12.73
C PRO A 94 -0.01 -1.86 -12.34
N VAL A 95 1.04 -1.57 -11.58
CA VAL A 95 1.96 -2.59 -11.08
C VAL A 95 1.24 -3.51 -10.09
N ILE A 96 0.51 -2.93 -9.15
CA ILE A 96 -0.27 -3.68 -8.16
C ILE A 96 -1.31 -4.55 -8.85
N GLU A 97 -1.99 -4.00 -9.86
CA GLU A 97 -2.99 -4.74 -10.64
C GLU A 97 -2.36 -5.97 -11.31
N THR A 98 -1.17 -5.81 -11.90
CA THR A 98 -0.44 -6.91 -12.54
C THR A 98 -0.08 -8.00 -11.53
N ILE A 99 0.40 -7.61 -10.35
CA ILE A 99 0.71 -8.55 -9.28
C ILE A 99 -0.56 -9.27 -8.81
N ARG A 100 -1.68 -8.55 -8.67
CA ARG A 100 -2.96 -9.15 -8.29
C ARG A 100 -3.41 -10.20 -9.29
N LYS A 101 -3.31 -9.91 -10.58
CA LYS A 101 -3.65 -10.86 -11.65
C LYS A 101 -2.76 -12.09 -11.62
N TYR A 102 -1.46 -11.87 -11.48
CA TYR A 102 -0.50 -12.96 -11.37
C TYR A 102 -0.80 -13.83 -10.15
N GLY A 103 -1.04 -13.20 -9.00
CA GLY A 103 -1.37 -13.91 -7.77
C GLY A 103 -2.64 -14.74 -7.91
N ALA A 104 -3.68 -14.18 -8.54
CA ALA A 104 -4.94 -14.90 -8.77
C ALA A 104 -4.73 -16.12 -9.68
N ASP A 105 -3.97 -15.95 -10.75
CA ASP A 105 -3.65 -17.05 -11.69
C ASP A 105 -2.86 -18.15 -10.98
N LEU A 106 -1.88 -17.76 -10.16
CA LEU A 106 -1.08 -18.72 -9.40
C LEU A 106 -1.92 -19.46 -8.37
N MET A 107 -2.82 -18.77 -7.68
CA MET A 107 -3.76 -19.40 -6.75
C MET A 107 -4.60 -20.46 -7.45
N LYS A 108 -5.10 -20.14 -8.65
CA LYS A 108 -5.90 -21.06 -9.44
C LYS A 108 -5.07 -22.28 -9.87
N GLU A 109 -3.85 -22.06 -10.33
CA GLU A 109 -2.92 -23.14 -10.71
C GLU A 109 -2.64 -24.07 -9.55
N LEU A 110 -2.47 -23.53 -8.32
CA LEU A 110 -2.16 -24.30 -7.13
C LEU A 110 -3.41 -24.85 -6.42
N GLY A 111 -4.60 -24.62 -6.97
CA GLY A 111 -5.83 -25.12 -6.39
C GLY A 111 -6.25 -24.43 -5.09
N VAL A 112 -5.80 -23.21 -4.87
CA VAL A 112 -6.17 -22.42 -3.69
C VAL A 112 -7.63 -21.97 -3.82
N LYS A 113 -8.43 -22.28 -2.81
CA LYS A 113 -9.83 -21.87 -2.76
C LYS A 113 -9.96 -20.60 -1.93
N VAL A 114 -10.74 -19.65 -2.47
CA VAL A 114 -11.04 -18.41 -1.76
C VAL A 114 -12.22 -18.65 -0.84
N GLN A 115 -12.08 -18.29 0.44
CA GLN A 115 -13.20 -18.29 1.37
C GLN A 115 -14.05 -17.05 1.10
N GLU A 116 -15.34 -17.23 0.90
CA GLU A 116 -16.24 -16.11 0.71
C GLU A 116 -16.46 -15.38 2.02
N SER A 117 -16.26 -14.05 1.99
CA SER A 117 -16.63 -13.18 3.09
C SER A 117 -18.14 -12.96 3.08
N LYS A 118 -18.74 -13.06 4.24
CA LYS A 118 -20.17 -12.73 4.39
C LYS A 118 -20.34 -11.29 4.76
#